data_65b7ef981053f1fb5db987ec434acae7
#
_entry.id   65b7ef981053f1fb5db987ec434acae7
#
_cell.length_a   1.000
_cell.length_b   1.000
_cell.length_c   1.000
_cell.angle_alpha   90.00
_cell.angle_beta   90.00
_cell.angle_gamma   90.00
#
_symmetry.space_group_name_H-M   'P 1'
#
loop_
_entity.id
_entity.type
_entity.pdbx_description
1 polymer ?
#
loop_
_entity_poly.entity_id
_entity_poly.type
_entity_poly.pdbx_seq_one_letter_code
_entity_poly.pdbx_strand_id
1 'polypeptide(L)'
;MKSKTSFFNRTVFKKNMTLYWPIWVCYLLYGMVKVPGQLWSRLQQQTDMTAYARDYALYNSLRLEVDVAAIAIMAVVCGMALFGYLFTQKNAYMIHALPVTRGELYVTNMISGLCFLLIPQALVFLVTVVLCLLQGIASVQFLGLWFLSVMGIAFFLYATVCFCVMFTGQLFALPVYFLAVNYVAFAFSSGARYVIGYLGYGLGMNTCLLYTSDA
;
A
#
# COMPACT_ATOMS: atom_id res chain seq x y z
N MET A 1 28.23 -24.93 -19.97
CA MET A 1 27.60 -24.66 -18.69
C MET A 1 26.25 -23.96 -18.94
N LYS A 2 25.09 -24.62 -18.70
CA LYS A 2 23.78 -23.98 -18.81
C LYS A 2 23.64 -23.02 -17.61
N SER A 3 23.72 -21.71 -17.86
CA SER A 3 23.35 -20.68 -16.90
C SER A 3 21.87 -20.95 -16.50
N LYS A 4 21.64 -21.33 -15.24
CA LYS A 4 20.30 -21.30 -14.66
C LYS A 4 19.87 -19.83 -14.67
N THR A 5 18.97 -19.48 -15.56
CA THR A 5 18.31 -18.16 -15.58
C THR A 5 17.42 -18.05 -14.34
N SER A 6 18.01 -17.69 -13.23
CA SER A 6 17.27 -17.34 -12.02
C SER A 6 16.72 -15.92 -12.22
N PHE A 7 15.40 -15.75 -12.25
CA PHE A 7 14.77 -14.43 -12.31
C PHE A 7 14.90 -13.61 -11.02
N PHE A 8 15.49 -14.19 -9.97
CA PHE A 8 15.63 -13.57 -8.65
C PHE A 8 17.06 -13.71 -8.12
N ASN A 9 17.65 -12.59 -7.68
CA ASN A 9 18.98 -12.55 -7.10
C ASN A 9 18.93 -12.30 -5.58
N ARG A 10 19.20 -13.36 -4.81
CA ARG A 10 19.16 -13.32 -3.35
C ARG A 10 20.16 -12.31 -2.76
N THR A 11 21.32 -12.13 -3.40
CA THR A 11 22.36 -11.21 -2.91
C THR A 11 21.92 -9.76 -3.02
N VAL A 12 21.33 -9.38 -4.18
CA VAL A 12 20.77 -8.04 -4.41
C VAL A 12 19.60 -7.79 -3.45
N PHE A 13 18.69 -8.76 -3.29
CA PHE A 13 17.58 -8.65 -2.35
C PHE A 13 18.06 -8.38 -0.92
N LYS A 14 19.02 -9.19 -0.41
CA LYS A 14 19.57 -8.99 0.93
C LYS A 14 20.24 -7.62 1.08
N LYS A 15 20.97 -7.17 0.07
CA LYS A 15 21.58 -5.84 0.04
C LYS A 15 20.52 -4.74 0.15
N ASN A 16 19.43 -4.84 -0.63
CA ASN A 16 18.34 -3.87 -0.59
C ASN A 16 17.70 -3.82 0.81
N MET A 17 17.42 -4.98 1.40
CA MET A 17 16.82 -5.07 2.75
C MET A 17 17.69 -4.42 3.82
N THR A 18 19.03 -4.62 3.75
CA THR A 18 19.97 -4.04 4.71
C THR A 18 20.27 -2.57 4.45
N LEU A 19 20.26 -2.10 3.20
CA LEU A 19 20.58 -0.72 2.86
C LEU A 19 19.39 0.22 3.14
N TYR A 20 18.18 -0.21 2.82
CA TYR A 20 16.98 0.61 2.90
C TYR A 20 16.09 0.29 4.12
N TRP A 21 16.65 -0.37 5.14
CA TRP A 21 15.91 -0.71 6.36
C TRP A 21 15.26 0.50 7.05
N PRO A 22 15.80 1.72 7.05
CA PRO A 22 15.14 2.84 7.73
C PRO A 22 13.79 3.17 7.10
N ILE A 23 13.64 2.97 5.78
CA ILE A 23 12.41 3.31 5.05
C ILE A 23 11.24 2.46 5.55
N TRP A 24 11.38 1.14 5.58
CA TRP A 24 10.29 0.27 6.03
C TRP A 24 10.07 0.33 7.54
N VAL A 25 11.11 0.64 8.34
CA VAL A 25 10.96 0.86 9.79
C VAL A 25 10.18 2.13 10.07
N CYS A 26 10.45 3.25 9.38
CA CYS A 26 9.64 4.47 9.51
C CYS A 26 8.17 4.21 9.16
N TYR A 27 7.91 3.44 8.09
CA TYR A 27 6.55 3.07 7.71
C TYR A 27 5.87 2.18 8.74
N LEU A 28 6.60 1.23 9.33
CA LEU A 28 6.12 0.39 10.42
C LEU A 28 5.75 1.22 11.65
N LEU A 29 6.62 2.14 12.07
CA LEU A 29 6.36 3.03 13.22
C LEU A 29 5.13 3.90 12.97
N TYR A 30 5.01 4.46 11.77
CA TYR A 30 3.82 5.20 11.36
C TYR A 30 2.55 4.36 11.49
N GLY A 31 2.53 3.14 10.95
CA GLY A 31 1.40 2.22 11.03
C GLY A 31 1.06 1.80 12.47
N MET A 32 2.08 1.60 13.33
CA MET A 32 1.89 1.29 14.75
C MET A 32 1.22 2.41 15.53
N VAL A 33 1.55 3.66 15.26
CA VAL A 33 0.91 4.81 15.90
C VAL A 33 -0.51 4.99 15.39
N LYS A 34 -0.71 4.84 14.09
CA LYS A 34 -2.02 5.09 13.45
C LYS A 34 -3.07 4.04 13.80
N VAL A 35 -2.80 2.76 13.66
CA VAL A 35 -3.82 1.72 13.83
C VAL A 35 -3.88 1.23 15.28
N PRO A 36 -2.91 0.47 15.82
CA PRO A 36 -3.02 -0.02 17.19
C PRO A 36 -2.92 1.08 18.23
N GLY A 37 -2.14 2.15 18.00
CA GLY A 37 -2.02 3.27 18.93
C GLY A 37 -3.32 4.05 19.11
N GLN A 38 -4.03 4.36 18.03
CA GLN A 38 -5.32 5.03 18.12
C GLN A 38 -6.40 4.12 18.71
N LEU A 39 -6.43 2.84 18.32
CA LEU A 39 -7.34 1.88 18.91
C LEU A 39 -7.15 1.80 20.43
N TRP A 40 -5.90 1.68 20.88
CA TRP A 40 -5.55 1.65 22.29
C TRP A 40 -6.00 2.92 23.03
N SER A 41 -5.73 4.11 22.48
CA SER A 41 -6.13 5.37 23.11
C SER A 41 -7.65 5.53 23.26
N ARG A 42 -8.41 5.08 22.27
CA ARG A 42 -9.89 5.10 22.30
C ARG A 42 -10.44 4.14 23.34
N LEU A 43 -9.86 2.94 23.46
CA LEU A 43 -10.27 1.95 24.46
C LEU A 43 -9.96 2.39 25.89
N GLN A 44 -8.87 3.15 26.10
CA GLN A 44 -8.53 3.70 27.43
C GLN A 44 -9.42 4.86 27.86
N GLN A 45 -9.91 5.66 26.92
CA GLN A 45 -10.75 6.83 27.23
C GLN A 45 -12.14 6.46 27.76
N GLN A 46 -12.59 5.22 27.55
CA GLN A 46 -13.92 4.76 27.94
C GLN A 46 -13.82 3.43 28.70
N THR A 47 -13.65 3.51 30.01
CA THR A 47 -13.48 2.34 30.89
C THR A 47 -14.71 1.42 30.97
N ASP A 48 -15.93 1.93 30.69
CA ASP A 48 -17.20 1.19 30.80
C ASP A 48 -17.86 0.92 29.45
N MET A 49 -17.07 0.52 28.44
CA MET A 49 -17.62 0.20 27.12
C MET A 49 -18.41 -1.10 27.12
N THR A 50 -19.63 -1.06 26.59
CA THR A 50 -20.36 -2.26 26.16
C THR A 50 -19.62 -2.96 25.01
N ALA A 51 -19.86 -4.27 24.82
CA ALA A 51 -19.26 -5.03 23.70
C ALA A 51 -19.50 -4.36 22.34
N TYR A 52 -20.71 -3.84 22.12
CA TYR A 52 -21.09 -3.10 20.90
C TYR A 52 -20.23 -1.83 20.70
N ALA A 53 -19.98 -1.07 21.77
CA ALA A 53 -19.18 0.14 21.68
C ALA A 53 -17.71 -0.15 21.35
N ARG A 54 -17.15 -1.27 21.79
CA ARG A 54 -15.79 -1.72 21.42
C ARG A 54 -15.69 -2.10 19.94
N ASP A 55 -16.69 -2.85 19.42
CA ASP A 55 -16.75 -3.22 17.99
C ASP A 55 -16.89 -1.96 17.12
N TYR A 56 -17.70 -0.98 17.54
CA TYR A 56 -17.85 0.29 16.84
C TYR A 56 -16.54 1.12 16.87
N ALA A 57 -15.82 1.13 17.97
CA ALA A 57 -14.53 1.80 18.09
C ALA A 57 -13.49 1.19 17.13
N LEU A 58 -13.45 -0.15 17.01
CA LEU A 58 -12.61 -0.84 16.04
C LEU A 58 -12.98 -0.46 14.61
N TYR A 59 -14.26 -0.59 14.26
CA TYR A 59 -14.75 -0.26 12.91
C TYR A 59 -14.40 1.17 12.51
N ASN A 60 -14.64 2.14 13.40
CA ASN A 60 -14.36 3.54 13.13
C ASN A 60 -12.85 3.83 13.05
N SER A 61 -12.03 3.15 13.87
CA SER A 61 -10.57 3.24 13.77
C SER A 61 -10.08 2.74 12.41
N LEU A 62 -10.52 1.58 11.97
CA LEU A 62 -10.08 0.98 10.71
C LEU A 62 -10.58 1.75 9.48
N ARG A 63 -11.81 2.27 9.52
CA ARG A 63 -12.39 3.04 8.40
C ARG A 63 -11.64 4.35 8.15
N LEU A 64 -11.22 5.03 9.21
CA LEU A 64 -10.51 6.31 9.12
C LEU A 64 -9.01 6.14 8.78
N GLU A 65 -8.46 4.93 8.96
CA GLU A 65 -7.02 4.67 8.90
C GLU A 65 -6.55 4.02 7.58
N VAL A 66 -7.41 3.94 6.55
CA VAL A 66 -6.91 3.63 5.20
C VAL A 66 -6.30 4.91 4.61
N ASP A 67 -5.10 5.24 5.06
CA ASP A 67 -4.36 6.40 4.57
C ASP A 67 -3.69 6.08 3.22
N VAL A 68 -4.48 6.19 2.15
CA VAL A 68 -4.02 5.95 0.77
C VAL A 68 -2.87 6.89 0.41
N ALA A 69 -2.85 8.11 0.95
CA ALA A 69 -1.79 9.07 0.69
C ALA A 69 -0.46 8.60 1.29
N ALA A 70 -0.46 8.11 2.53
CA ALA A 70 0.75 7.57 3.16
C ALA A 70 1.28 6.34 2.41
N ILE A 71 0.39 5.44 1.97
CA ILE A 71 0.77 4.27 1.16
C ILE A 71 1.37 4.72 -0.18
N ALA A 72 0.76 5.73 -0.84
CA ALA A 72 1.24 6.27 -2.10
C ALA A 72 2.63 6.92 -1.96
N ILE A 73 2.81 7.77 -0.94
CA ILE A 73 4.11 8.39 -0.64
C ILE A 73 5.17 7.31 -0.40
N MET A 74 4.85 6.31 0.40
CA MET A 74 5.77 5.22 0.69
C MET A 74 6.11 4.39 -0.54
N ALA A 75 5.13 4.11 -1.42
CA ALA A 75 5.35 3.42 -2.68
C ALA A 75 6.32 4.20 -3.59
N VAL A 76 6.13 5.52 -3.71
CA VAL A 76 7.01 6.40 -4.49
C VAL A 76 8.41 6.45 -3.90
N VAL A 77 8.55 6.60 -2.58
CA VAL A 77 9.86 6.59 -1.89
C VAL A 77 10.59 5.26 -2.11
N CYS A 78 9.90 4.13 -1.98
CA CYS A 78 10.47 2.82 -2.29
C CYS A 78 10.90 2.72 -3.76
N GLY A 79 10.09 3.21 -4.69
CA GLY A 79 10.42 3.25 -6.12
C GLY A 79 11.68 4.08 -6.39
N MET A 80 11.75 5.30 -5.84
CA MET A 80 12.94 6.15 -5.98
C MET A 80 14.19 5.53 -5.37
N ALA A 81 14.08 4.91 -4.20
CA ALA A 81 15.21 4.27 -3.52
C ALA A 81 15.75 3.06 -4.29
N LEU A 82 14.85 2.16 -4.70
CA LEU A 82 15.23 0.89 -5.33
C LEU A 82 15.63 1.03 -6.81
N PHE A 83 15.01 1.96 -7.54
CA PHE A 83 15.29 2.20 -8.96
C PHE A 83 16.17 3.42 -9.21
N GLY A 84 16.58 4.15 -8.16
CA GLY A 84 17.43 5.34 -8.25
C GLY A 84 18.75 5.11 -9.00
N TYR A 85 19.25 3.87 -9.00
CA TYR A 85 20.44 3.50 -9.75
C TYR A 85 20.29 3.66 -11.28
N LEU A 86 19.09 3.53 -11.82
CA LEU A 86 18.82 3.69 -13.26
C LEU A 86 19.05 5.12 -13.75
N PHE A 87 18.91 6.09 -12.86
CA PHE A 87 18.97 7.52 -13.18
C PHE A 87 20.34 8.15 -12.92
N THR A 88 21.28 7.41 -12.30
CA THR A 88 22.63 7.90 -12.00
C THR A 88 23.65 7.14 -12.83
N GLN A 89 24.28 7.80 -13.79
CA GLN A 89 25.24 7.18 -14.72
C GLN A 89 26.34 6.39 -13.99
N LYS A 90 26.91 6.97 -12.91
CA LYS A 90 27.96 6.32 -12.11
C LYS A 90 27.51 4.98 -11.51
N ASN A 91 26.29 4.92 -11.00
CA ASN A 91 25.72 3.71 -10.40
C ASN A 91 25.30 2.70 -11.48
N ALA A 92 24.80 3.19 -12.62
CA ALA A 92 24.44 2.34 -13.75
C ALA A 92 25.65 1.57 -14.30
N TYR A 93 26.82 2.24 -14.49
CA TYR A 93 28.04 1.56 -14.94
C TYR A 93 28.51 0.50 -13.93
N MET A 94 28.46 0.78 -12.64
CA MET A 94 28.86 -0.16 -11.60
C MET A 94 27.96 -1.41 -11.57
N ILE A 95 26.67 -1.23 -11.79
CA ILE A 95 25.71 -2.35 -11.80
C ILE A 95 25.81 -3.16 -13.10
N HIS A 96 26.08 -2.51 -14.24
CA HIS A 96 26.31 -3.20 -15.50
C HIS A 96 27.61 -4.01 -15.55
N ALA A 97 28.56 -3.75 -14.68
CA ALA A 97 29.76 -4.56 -14.49
C ALA A 97 29.49 -5.88 -13.71
N LEU A 98 28.33 -6.01 -13.06
CA LEU A 98 27.95 -7.24 -12.37
C LEU A 98 27.40 -8.27 -13.35
N PRO A 99 27.68 -9.57 -13.16
CA PRO A 99 27.18 -10.65 -14.01
C PRO A 99 25.68 -10.97 -13.72
N VAL A 100 24.83 -9.92 -13.74
CA VAL A 100 23.40 -10.01 -13.44
C VAL A 100 22.62 -9.46 -14.64
N THR A 101 21.61 -10.15 -15.08
CA THR A 101 20.76 -9.69 -16.20
C THR A 101 19.88 -8.52 -15.76
N ARG A 102 19.55 -7.61 -16.69
CA ARG A 102 18.69 -6.45 -16.40
C ARG A 102 17.31 -6.87 -15.88
N GLY A 103 16.74 -7.95 -16.44
CA GLY A 103 15.44 -8.48 -16.00
C GLY A 103 15.49 -9.04 -14.58
N GLU A 104 16.55 -9.76 -14.21
CA GLU A 104 16.78 -10.30 -12.87
C GLU A 104 16.89 -9.18 -11.84
N LEU A 105 17.60 -8.11 -12.17
CA LEU A 105 17.75 -6.95 -11.29
C LEU A 105 16.41 -6.21 -11.11
N TYR A 106 15.65 -6.01 -12.19
CA TYR A 106 14.35 -5.36 -12.14
C TYR A 106 13.36 -6.13 -11.28
N VAL A 107 13.21 -7.43 -11.52
CA VAL A 107 12.30 -8.31 -10.76
C VAL A 107 12.70 -8.35 -9.28
N THR A 108 14.01 -8.45 -8.99
CA THR A 108 14.50 -8.45 -7.60
C THR A 108 14.17 -7.15 -6.89
N ASN A 109 14.34 -6.00 -7.53
CA ASN A 109 13.99 -4.69 -6.95
C ASN A 109 12.48 -4.53 -6.77
N MET A 110 11.69 -5.00 -7.73
CA MET A 110 10.22 -5.01 -7.63
C MET A 110 9.75 -5.83 -6.42
N ILE A 111 10.30 -7.03 -6.23
CA ILE A 111 9.97 -7.87 -5.07
C ILE A 111 10.47 -7.22 -3.76
N SER A 112 11.65 -6.61 -3.75
CA SER A 112 12.19 -5.92 -2.56
C SER A 112 11.26 -4.79 -2.10
N GLY A 113 10.75 -3.99 -3.02
CA GLY A 113 9.85 -2.88 -2.69
C GLY A 113 8.46 -3.34 -2.25
N LEU A 114 7.94 -4.42 -2.84
CA LEU A 114 6.73 -5.05 -2.31
C LEU A 114 6.93 -5.52 -0.87
N CYS A 115 8.07 -6.14 -0.55
CA CYS A 115 8.37 -6.55 0.83
C CYS A 115 8.43 -5.34 1.78
N PHE A 116 8.97 -4.19 1.36
CA PHE A 116 9.01 -2.98 2.18
C PHE A 116 7.63 -2.42 2.52
N LEU A 117 6.64 -2.64 1.70
CA LEU A 117 5.27 -2.23 1.95
C LEU A 117 4.49 -3.29 2.72
N LEU A 118 4.59 -4.56 2.31
CA LEU A 118 3.75 -5.63 2.83
C LEU A 118 4.19 -6.14 4.21
N ILE A 119 5.51 -6.22 4.49
CA ILE A 119 6.01 -6.71 5.78
C ILE A 119 5.60 -5.81 6.95
N PRO A 120 5.81 -4.47 6.91
CA PRO A 120 5.35 -3.59 7.98
C PRO A 120 3.85 -3.65 8.18
N GLN A 121 3.08 -3.71 7.11
CA GLN A 121 1.63 -3.79 7.18
C GLN A 121 1.14 -5.10 7.82
N ALA A 122 1.79 -6.22 7.50
CA ALA A 122 1.50 -7.51 8.14
C ALA A 122 1.82 -7.48 9.65
N LEU A 123 2.91 -6.82 10.05
CA LEU A 123 3.25 -6.66 11.47
C LEU A 123 2.23 -5.78 12.21
N VAL A 124 1.81 -4.67 11.63
CA VAL A 124 0.75 -3.81 12.18
C VAL A 124 -0.55 -4.60 12.34
N PHE A 125 -0.93 -5.39 11.33
CA PHE A 125 -2.10 -6.26 11.40
C PHE A 125 -2.00 -7.27 12.55
N LEU A 126 -0.88 -7.97 12.69
CA LEU A 126 -0.67 -8.94 13.77
C LEU A 126 -0.81 -8.30 15.15
N VAL A 127 -0.18 -7.14 15.37
CA VAL A 127 -0.28 -6.42 16.64
C VAL A 127 -1.73 -5.99 16.90
N THR A 128 -2.44 -5.51 15.89
CA THR A 128 -3.85 -5.11 16.04
C THR A 128 -4.74 -6.32 16.36
N VAL A 129 -4.51 -7.48 15.74
CA VAL A 129 -5.22 -8.73 16.07
C VAL A 129 -5.01 -9.10 17.54
N VAL A 130 -3.76 -9.08 18.02
CA VAL A 130 -3.44 -9.39 19.40
C VAL A 130 -4.16 -8.44 20.37
N LEU A 131 -4.16 -7.13 20.09
CA LEU A 131 -4.89 -6.14 20.89
C LEU A 131 -6.39 -6.42 20.90
N CYS A 132 -7.01 -6.75 19.77
CA CYS A 132 -8.43 -7.09 19.70
C CYS A 132 -8.76 -8.31 20.53
N LEU A 133 -7.94 -9.35 20.48
CA LEU A 133 -8.14 -10.58 21.26
C LEU A 133 -8.02 -10.31 22.78
N LEU A 134 -7.04 -9.51 23.20
CA LEU A 134 -6.86 -9.12 24.61
C LEU A 134 -8.03 -8.31 25.16
N GLN A 135 -8.68 -7.50 24.32
CA GLN A 135 -9.81 -6.66 24.68
C GLN A 135 -11.19 -7.34 24.48
N GLY A 136 -11.21 -8.61 24.06
CA GLY A 136 -12.44 -9.36 23.84
C GLY A 136 -13.33 -8.82 22.71
N ILE A 137 -12.73 -8.21 21.69
CA ILE A 137 -13.44 -7.69 20.52
C ILE A 137 -13.74 -8.86 19.56
N ALA A 138 -15.02 -9.09 19.28
CA ALA A 138 -15.46 -10.26 18.49
C ALA A 138 -15.37 -10.06 16.96
N SER A 139 -15.36 -8.81 16.48
CA SER A 139 -15.47 -8.48 15.05
C SER A 139 -14.15 -8.56 14.27
N VAL A 140 -13.38 -9.63 14.46
CA VAL A 140 -12.09 -9.87 13.78
C VAL A 140 -12.23 -9.94 12.24
N GLN A 141 -13.43 -10.26 11.73
CA GLN A 141 -13.71 -10.34 10.30
C GLN A 141 -13.46 -9.00 9.57
N PHE A 142 -13.84 -7.87 10.18
CA PHE A 142 -13.60 -6.55 9.62
C PHE A 142 -12.11 -6.23 9.51
N LEU A 143 -11.31 -6.72 10.46
CA LEU A 143 -9.86 -6.54 10.46
C LEU A 143 -9.21 -7.28 9.27
N GLY A 144 -9.68 -8.48 8.95
CA GLY A 144 -9.22 -9.24 7.79
C GLY A 144 -9.54 -8.56 6.47
N LEU A 145 -10.77 -8.05 6.30
CA LEU A 145 -11.18 -7.31 5.11
C LEU A 145 -10.40 -5.99 4.96
N TRP A 146 -10.17 -5.27 6.06
CA TRP A 146 -9.35 -4.08 6.06
C TRP A 146 -7.92 -4.39 5.62
N PHE A 147 -7.31 -5.42 6.20
CA PHE A 147 -5.96 -5.85 5.84
C PHE A 147 -5.83 -6.19 4.34
N LEU A 148 -6.77 -6.97 3.82
CA LEU A 148 -6.81 -7.34 2.40
C LEU A 148 -6.94 -6.11 1.50
N SER A 149 -7.79 -5.14 1.89
CA SER A 149 -7.98 -3.89 1.15
C SER A 149 -6.70 -3.06 1.12
N VAL A 150 -6.02 -2.88 2.26
CA VAL A 150 -4.77 -2.13 2.36
C VAL A 150 -3.65 -2.80 1.56
N MET A 151 -3.54 -4.13 1.63
CA MET A 151 -2.58 -4.90 0.83
C MET A 151 -2.84 -4.74 -0.67
N GLY A 152 -4.11 -4.80 -1.10
CA GLY A 152 -4.50 -4.59 -2.50
C GLY A 152 -4.16 -3.19 -3.00
N ILE A 153 -4.44 -2.15 -2.20
CA ILE A 153 -4.10 -0.76 -2.51
C ILE A 153 -2.58 -0.58 -2.60
N ALA A 154 -1.82 -1.10 -1.64
CA ALA A 154 -0.36 -1.03 -1.63
C ALA A 154 0.26 -1.71 -2.86
N PHE A 155 -0.24 -2.90 -3.22
CA PHE A 155 0.19 -3.62 -4.41
C PHE A 155 -0.09 -2.83 -5.69
N PHE A 156 -1.30 -2.29 -5.83
CA PHE A 156 -1.72 -1.52 -7.00
C PHE A 156 -0.88 -0.24 -7.16
N LEU A 157 -0.74 0.55 -6.09
CA LEU A 157 0.03 1.79 -6.12
C LEU A 157 1.51 1.53 -6.42
N TYR A 158 2.09 0.49 -5.83
CA TYR A 158 3.49 0.14 -6.11
C TYR A 158 3.69 -0.40 -7.53
N ALA A 159 2.76 -1.19 -8.06
CA ALA A 159 2.79 -1.61 -9.46
C ALA A 159 2.74 -0.40 -10.42
N THR A 160 1.93 0.61 -10.11
CA THR A 160 1.88 1.88 -10.86
C THR A 160 3.23 2.61 -10.79
N VAL A 161 3.88 2.65 -9.64
CA VAL A 161 5.24 3.22 -9.51
C VAL A 161 6.24 2.46 -10.39
N CYS A 162 6.26 1.12 -10.33
CA CYS A 162 7.14 0.30 -11.14
C CYS A 162 6.92 0.54 -12.66
N PHE A 163 5.66 0.73 -13.06
CA PHE A 163 5.33 1.11 -14.43
C PHE A 163 5.88 2.51 -14.78
N CYS A 164 5.65 3.52 -13.94
CA CYS A 164 6.14 4.88 -14.15
C CYS A 164 7.67 4.96 -14.25
N VAL A 165 8.40 4.15 -13.49
CA VAL A 165 9.88 4.08 -13.53
C VAL A 165 10.40 3.77 -14.92
N MET A 166 9.69 2.93 -15.69
CA MET A 166 10.11 2.55 -17.05
C MET A 166 9.99 3.68 -18.06
N PHE A 167 9.12 4.65 -17.81
CA PHE A 167 8.89 5.79 -18.72
C PHE A 167 9.62 7.07 -18.28
N THR A 168 10.11 7.12 -17.05
CA THR A 168 10.82 8.30 -16.54
C THR A 168 12.30 8.27 -16.90
N GLY A 169 12.80 9.38 -17.46
CA GLY A 169 14.23 9.58 -17.70
C GLY A 169 14.98 10.23 -16.53
N GLN A 170 14.26 10.73 -15.51
CA GLN A 170 14.81 11.46 -14.38
C GLN A 170 14.14 11.03 -13.08
N LEU A 171 14.93 10.87 -12.00
CA LEU A 171 14.43 10.43 -10.70
C LEU A 171 13.32 11.33 -10.13
N PHE A 172 13.51 12.65 -10.21
CA PHE A 172 12.55 13.63 -9.68
C PHE A 172 11.26 13.75 -10.50
N ALA A 173 11.25 13.26 -11.73
CA ALA A 173 10.04 13.22 -12.55
C ALA A 173 9.09 12.06 -12.14
N LEU A 174 9.59 11.04 -11.43
CA LEU A 174 8.80 9.87 -11.02
C LEU A 174 7.55 10.23 -10.21
N PRO A 175 7.61 11.07 -9.15
CA PRO A 175 6.42 11.46 -8.40
C PRO A 175 5.38 12.18 -9.28
N VAL A 176 5.83 13.01 -10.22
CA VAL A 176 4.95 13.76 -11.13
C VAL A 176 4.22 12.81 -12.07
N TYR A 177 4.94 11.87 -12.70
CA TYR A 177 4.31 10.85 -13.57
C TYR A 177 3.35 9.96 -12.78
N PHE A 178 3.73 9.56 -11.58
CA PHE A 178 2.86 8.77 -10.70
C PHE A 178 1.56 9.51 -10.39
N LEU A 179 1.63 10.79 -10.00
CA LEU A 179 0.45 11.62 -9.75
C LEU A 179 -0.40 11.79 -11.01
N ALA A 180 0.23 12.05 -12.16
CA ALA A 180 -0.48 12.21 -13.43
C ALA A 180 -1.25 10.94 -13.83
N VAL A 181 -0.63 9.75 -13.74
CA VAL A 181 -1.28 8.47 -14.05
C VAL A 181 -2.46 8.21 -13.12
N ASN A 182 -2.27 8.40 -11.81
CA ASN A 182 -3.36 8.21 -10.85
C ASN A 182 -4.48 9.23 -11.02
N TYR A 183 -4.15 10.49 -11.34
CA TYR A 183 -5.16 11.53 -11.63
C TYR A 183 -5.98 11.20 -12.87
N VAL A 184 -5.35 10.75 -13.95
CA VAL A 184 -6.05 10.31 -15.17
C VAL A 184 -6.97 9.12 -14.88
N ALA A 185 -6.50 8.13 -14.12
CA ALA A 185 -7.32 6.98 -13.70
C ALA A 185 -8.53 7.42 -12.86
N PHE A 186 -8.34 8.36 -11.93
CA PHE A 186 -9.41 8.94 -11.12
C PHE A 186 -10.40 9.73 -11.98
N ALA A 187 -9.92 10.59 -12.88
CA ALA A 187 -10.77 11.39 -13.77
C ALA A 187 -11.60 10.50 -14.70
N PHE A 188 -10.98 9.43 -15.25
CA PHE A 188 -11.67 8.46 -16.08
C PHE A 188 -12.77 7.72 -15.29
N SER A 189 -12.46 7.23 -14.09
CA SER A 189 -13.43 6.54 -13.25
C SER A 189 -14.60 7.43 -12.82
N SER A 190 -14.32 8.69 -12.51
CA SER A 190 -15.33 9.69 -12.14
C SER A 190 -16.21 10.07 -13.34
N GLY A 191 -15.59 10.26 -14.51
CA GLY A 191 -16.30 10.50 -15.75
C GLY A 191 -17.20 9.33 -16.15
N ALA A 192 -16.69 8.10 -16.03
CA ALA A 192 -17.47 6.90 -16.31
C ALA A 192 -18.68 6.76 -15.38
N ARG A 193 -18.50 7.02 -14.06
CA ARG A 193 -19.63 7.04 -13.09
C ARG A 193 -20.66 8.10 -13.45
N TYR A 194 -20.21 9.30 -13.83
CA TYR A 194 -21.10 10.37 -14.25
C TYR A 194 -21.91 9.99 -15.50
N VAL A 195 -21.26 9.45 -16.53
CA VAL A 195 -21.91 8.99 -17.76
C VAL A 195 -22.91 7.86 -17.49
N ILE A 196 -22.50 6.86 -16.69
CA ILE A 196 -23.40 5.74 -16.32
C ILE A 196 -24.58 6.25 -15.50
N GLY A 197 -24.37 7.18 -14.57
CA GLY A 197 -25.45 7.76 -13.76
C GLY A 197 -26.42 8.63 -14.57
N TYR A 198 -25.93 9.27 -15.63
CA TYR A 198 -26.74 10.15 -16.48
C TYR A 198 -27.46 9.39 -17.59
N LEU A 199 -26.77 8.43 -18.27
CA LEU A 199 -27.33 7.66 -19.37
C LEU A 199 -28.05 6.39 -18.91
N GLY A 200 -27.64 5.83 -17.78
CA GLY A 200 -28.19 4.61 -17.18
C GLY A 200 -29.32 4.93 -16.19
N TYR A 201 -30.43 5.49 -16.65
CA TYR A 201 -31.63 5.68 -15.82
C TYR A 201 -32.01 4.33 -15.15
N GLY A 202 -31.70 4.21 -13.84
CA GLY A 202 -31.99 3.00 -13.06
C GLY A 202 -30.80 2.07 -12.76
N LEU A 203 -29.58 2.31 -13.30
CA LEU A 203 -28.38 1.53 -12.97
C LEU A 203 -27.53 2.14 -11.83
N GLY A 204 -27.94 3.28 -11.28
CA GLY A 204 -27.28 3.90 -10.14
C GLY A 204 -27.57 3.14 -8.85
N MET A 205 -26.62 2.37 -8.37
CA MET A 205 -26.72 1.59 -7.11
C MET A 205 -27.05 2.42 -5.85
N ASN A 206 -27.01 3.74 -5.93
CA ASN A 206 -27.28 4.62 -4.79
C ASN A 206 -28.68 5.22 -4.76
N THR A 207 -29.50 5.04 -5.80
CA THR A 207 -30.85 5.62 -5.87
C THR A 207 -31.95 4.64 -5.45
N CYS A 208 -31.69 3.34 -5.47
CA CYS A 208 -32.68 2.34 -5.06
C CYS A 208 -32.96 2.27 -3.54
N LEU A 209 -32.04 2.74 -2.68
CA LEU A 209 -32.23 2.70 -1.23
C LEU A 209 -33.00 3.90 -0.66
N LEU A 210 -33.14 4.99 -1.42
CA LEU A 210 -33.88 6.17 -0.98
C LEU A 210 -35.41 6.09 -1.28
N TYR A 211 -35.80 5.25 -2.23
CA TYR A 211 -37.23 5.13 -2.62
C TYR A 211 -38.05 4.10 -1.84
N THR A 212 -37.39 3.26 -1.02
CA THR A 212 -38.08 2.23 -0.22
C THR A 212 -38.30 2.64 1.23
N SER A 213 -37.88 3.87 1.63
CA SER A 213 -38.04 4.36 3.02
C SER A 213 -39.33 5.14 3.28
N ASP A 214 -40.11 5.48 2.24
CA ASP A 214 -41.33 6.30 2.38
C ASP A 214 -42.64 5.55 1.96
N ALA A 215 -42.65 4.22 2.11
CA ALA A 215 -43.86 3.42 1.92
C ALA A 215 -44.29 2.72 3.21
#